data_1df261881895107982b6c7e488120af1
#
_entry.id   1df261881895107982b6c7e488120af1
#
_cell.length_a   1.000
_cell.length_b   1.000
_cell.length_c   1.000
_cell.angle_alpha   90.00
_cell.angle_beta   90.00
_cell.angle_gamma   90.00
#
_symmetry.space_group_name_H-M   'P 1'
#
loop_
_entity.id
_entity.type
_entity.pdbx_description
1 polymer ?
#
loop_
_entity_poly.entity_id
_entity_poly.type
_entity_poly.pdbx_seq_one_letter_code
_entity_poly.pdbx_strand_id
1 'polypeptide(L)'
;MAKLYYYYGAMGSSKSATLLMSAHTYERQGKKVLLFTSSVDDRFGTGVIASRVGIDKDAEIIGRNDNVVELIGDTTGISCIFVDECQFLTGEQVMQLSDIVDNDNVPVICYGLKTDFKGELFEGSEALFELADSFNEIKTTCSMCESKATMNLRTNNGKPVKTGNVIQIGDDEYFPMCRKHYKKSFL
;
A
#
# COMPACT_ATOMS: atom_id res chain seq x y z
N MET A 1 10.04 6.12 21.13
CA MET A 1 9.06 5.06 20.91
C MET A 1 8.84 4.92 19.42
N ALA A 2 8.91 3.73 18.86
CA ALA A 2 8.60 3.46 17.47
C ALA A 2 7.14 3.86 17.14
N LYS A 3 6.80 3.90 15.86
CA LYS A 3 5.45 4.26 15.41
C LYS A 3 5.03 3.40 14.23
N LEU A 4 3.72 3.18 14.13
CA LEU A 4 3.07 2.66 12.94
C LEU A 4 2.73 3.83 12.00
N TYR A 5 3.27 3.82 10.79
CA TYR A 5 3.06 4.86 9.79
C TYR A 5 2.20 4.32 8.64
N TYR A 6 1.24 5.12 8.20
CA TYR A 6 0.47 4.83 7.00
C TYR A 6 0.70 5.88 5.92
N TYR A 7 1.34 5.46 4.83
CA TYR A 7 1.56 6.24 3.61
C TYR A 7 0.54 5.81 2.57
N TYR A 8 -0.43 6.64 2.29
CA TYR A 8 -1.50 6.31 1.35
C TYR A 8 -1.57 7.28 0.18
N GLY A 9 -2.20 6.83 -0.90
CA GLY A 9 -2.43 7.67 -2.09
C GLY A 9 -3.28 6.95 -3.12
N ALA A 10 -3.70 7.67 -4.16
CA ALA A 10 -4.36 7.08 -5.30
C ALA A 10 -3.38 6.20 -6.11
N MET A 11 -3.89 5.43 -7.06
CA MET A 11 -3.04 4.67 -7.98
C MET A 11 -2.12 5.62 -8.75
N GLY A 12 -0.90 5.15 -9.05
CA GLY A 12 0.10 5.96 -9.73
C GLY A 12 0.73 7.09 -8.90
N SER A 13 0.54 7.12 -7.57
CA SER A 13 1.16 8.13 -6.69
C SER A 13 2.60 7.80 -6.25
N SER A 14 3.27 6.85 -6.90
CA SER A 14 4.66 6.46 -6.62
C SER A 14 4.92 5.90 -5.21
N LYS A 15 3.93 5.22 -4.61
CA LYS A 15 4.04 4.61 -3.27
C LYS A 15 5.21 3.63 -3.17
N SER A 16 5.24 2.62 -4.03
CA SER A 16 6.31 1.59 -4.05
C SER A 16 7.69 2.21 -4.33
N ALA A 17 7.78 3.24 -5.20
CA ALA A 17 9.03 3.97 -5.40
C ALA A 17 9.49 4.68 -4.13
N THR A 18 8.58 5.34 -3.41
CA THR A 18 8.88 6.03 -2.15
C THR A 18 9.32 5.04 -1.07
N LEU A 19 8.67 3.88 -0.98
CA LEU A 19 9.06 2.79 -0.09
C LEU A 19 10.50 2.34 -0.39
N LEU A 20 10.79 2.00 -1.65
CA LEU A 20 12.09 1.50 -2.07
C LEU A 20 13.21 2.52 -1.84
N MET A 21 12.95 3.80 -2.09
CA MET A 21 13.90 4.88 -1.78
C MET A 21 14.15 5.02 -0.27
N SER A 22 13.12 4.87 0.56
CA SER A 22 13.24 4.91 2.01
C SER A 22 14.06 3.71 2.52
N ALA A 23 13.74 2.50 2.08
CA ALA A 23 14.46 1.28 2.42
C ALA A 23 15.94 1.38 2.02
N HIS A 24 16.22 1.84 0.79
CA HIS A 24 17.59 2.07 0.32
C HIS A 24 18.37 3.06 1.21
N THR A 25 17.70 4.13 1.69
CA THR A 25 18.33 5.10 2.57
C THR A 25 18.75 4.48 3.91
N TYR A 26 17.92 3.62 4.49
CA TYR A 26 18.25 2.86 5.71
C TYR A 26 19.47 1.96 5.48
N GLU A 27 19.47 1.19 4.41
CA GLU A 27 20.55 0.26 4.08
C GLU A 27 21.89 0.97 3.81
N ARG A 28 21.85 2.12 3.11
CA ARG A 28 23.04 2.97 2.92
C ARG A 28 23.66 3.44 4.24
N GLN A 29 22.87 3.52 5.30
CA GLN A 29 23.33 3.83 6.66
C GLN A 29 23.76 2.60 7.46
N GLY A 30 23.81 1.41 6.84
CA GLY A 30 24.14 0.15 7.50
C GLY A 30 23.01 -0.40 8.39
N LYS A 31 21.79 0.08 8.23
CA LYS A 31 20.63 -0.37 8.99
C LYS A 31 19.94 -1.54 8.30
N LYS A 32 19.53 -2.54 9.06
CA LYS A 32 18.78 -3.69 8.56
C LYS A 32 17.29 -3.37 8.47
N VAL A 33 16.69 -3.64 7.32
CA VAL A 33 15.24 -3.48 7.11
C VAL A 33 14.63 -4.79 6.62
N LEU A 34 13.33 -4.97 6.88
CA LEU A 34 12.53 -6.02 6.30
C LEU A 34 11.53 -5.41 5.32
N LEU A 35 11.32 -6.09 4.21
CA LEU A 35 10.40 -5.68 3.15
C LEU A 35 9.34 -6.76 2.96
N PHE A 36 8.09 -6.36 3.00
CA PHE A 36 6.94 -7.23 2.80
C PHE A 36 6.01 -6.67 1.72
N THR A 37 5.34 -7.56 1.01
CA THR A 37 4.25 -7.24 0.10
C THR A 37 3.11 -8.22 0.26
N SER A 38 1.90 -7.86 -0.18
CA SER A 38 0.76 -8.77 -0.13
C SER A 38 0.83 -9.83 -1.22
N SER A 39 0.39 -11.06 -0.89
CA SER A 39 0.25 -12.15 -1.87
C SER A 39 -0.75 -11.87 -2.99
N VAL A 40 -1.56 -10.85 -2.85
CA VAL A 40 -2.57 -10.44 -3.85
C VAL A 40 -1.94 -9.71 -5.04
N ASP A 41 -0.77 -9.09 -4.84
CA ASP A 41 -0.07 -8.38 -5.92
C ASP A 41 0.99 -9.26 -6.58
N ASP A 42 0.66 -9.77 -7.75
CA ASP A 42 1.56 -10.59 -8.59
C ASP A 42 1.99 -9.90 -9.91
N ARG A 43 1.63 -8.61 -10.08
CA ARG A 43 1.84 -7.85 -11.34
C ARG A 43 3.28 -7.80 -11.80
N PHE A 44 4.24 -7.86 -10.91
CA PHE A 44 5.68 -7.79 -11.19
C PHE A 44 6.44 -9.06 -10.79
N GLY A 45 5.71 -10.14 -10.47
CA GLY A 45 6.25 -11.37 -9.93
C GLY A 45 5.97 -11.51 -8.43
N THR A 46 5.93 -12.76 -7.98
CA THR A 46 5.64 -13.09 -6.59
C THR A 46 6.81 -12.70 -5.69
N GLY A 47 6.56 -11.93 -4.63
CA GLY A 47 7.60 -11.54 -3.67
C GLY A 47 8.56 -10.46 -4.18
N VAL A 48 8.07 -9.56 -5.04
CA VAL A 48 8.85 -8.42 -5.54
C VAL A 48 8.05 -7.13 -5.34
N ILE A 49 8.65 -6.15 -4.68
CA ILE A 49 8.16 -4.78 -4.69
C ILE A 49 8.79 -4.08 -5.89
N ALA A 50 7.97 -3.70 -6.86
CA ALA A 50 8.44 -3.03 -8.07
C ALA A 50 7.72 -1.71 -8.30
N SER A 51 8.43 -0.76 -8.83
CA SER A 51 7.90 0.56 -9.18
C SER A 51 7.92 0.77 -10.69
N ARG A 52 6.94 1.50 -11.21
CA ARG A 52 6.86 1.86 -12.63
C ARG A 52 8.04 2.71 -13.14
N VAL A 53 8.88 3.23 -12.24
CA VAL A 53 10.10 3.97 -12.60
C VAL A 53 11.31 3.05 -12.79
N GLY A 54 11.12 1.73 -12.75
CA GLY A 54 12.15 0.74 -13.07
C GLY A 54 13.08 0.41 -11.91
N ILE A 55 12.66 0.60 -10.66
CA ILE A 55 13.34 0.10 -9.47
C ILE A 55 12.50 -0.99 -8.82
N ASP A 56 13.15 -2.04 -8.41
CA ASP A 56 12.53 -3.20 -7.76
C ASP A 56 13.43 -3.77 -6.66
N LYS A 57 12.84 -4.61 -5.81
CA LYS A 57 13.55 -5.31 -4.75
C LYS A 57 12.75 -6.51 -4.28
N ASP A 58 13.46 -7.58 -3.93
CA ASP A 58 12.87 -8.76 -3.30
C ASP A 58 12.23 -8.39 -1.97
N ALA A 59 11.08 -8.97 -1.69
CA ALA A 59 10.30 -8.82 -0.47
C ALA A 59 9.70 -10.17 -0.04
N GLU A 60 9.44 -10.32 1.24
CA GLU A 60 8.66 -11.44 1.73
C GLU A 60 7.16 -11.20 1.51
N ILE A 61 6.41 -12.28 1.39
CA ILE A 61 4.99 -12.24 1.07
C ILE A 61 4.17 -12.42 2.33
N ILE A 62 3.18 -11.54 2.54
CA ILE A 62 2.13 -11.75 3.53
C ILE A 62 0.93 -12.33 2.81
N GLY A 63 0.64 -13.59 3.08
CA GLY A 63 -0.59 -14.27 2.66
C GLY A 63 -1.77 -13.86 3.55
N ARG A 64 -3.00 -13.99 3.03
CA ARG A 64 -4.20 -13.57 3.77
C ARG A 64 -4.39 -14.26 5.13
N ASN A 65 -3.89 -15.48 5.28
CA ASN A 65 -4.07 -16.28 6.50
C ASN A 65 -2.79 -16.35 7.35
N ASP A 66 -1.75 -15.62 6.98
CA ASP A 66 -0.49 -15.66 7.70
C ASP A 66 -0.59 -14.86 9.01
N ASN A 67 0.04 -15.39 10.05
CA ASN A 67 0.33 -14.63 11.26
C ASN A 67 1.59 -13.80 11.01
N VAL A 68 1.43 -12.48 11.00
CA VAL A 68 2.53 -11.56 10.63
C VAL A 68 3.62 -11.54 11.69
N VAL A 69 3.30 -11.72 12.96
CA VAL A 69 4.30 -11.80 14.05
C VAL A 69 5.16 -13.04 13.87
N GLU A 70 4.56 -14.20 13.58
CA GLU A 70 5.30 -15.43 13.32
C GLU A 70 6.15 -15.36 12.05
N LEU A 71 5.62 -14.72 11.00
CA LEU A 71 6.32 -14.52 9.72
C LEU A 71 7.55 -13.63 9.88
N ILE A 72 7.44 -12.53 10.62
CA ILE A 72 8.55 -11.61 10.88
C ILE A 72 9.58 -12.23 11.83
N GLY A 73 9.12 -12.99 12.83
CA GLY A 73 9.98 -13.68 13.80
C GLY A 73 10.82 -12.73 14.64
N ASP A 74 12.12 -13.01 14.78
CA ASP A 74 13.02 -12.23 15.64
C ASP A 74 13.34 -10.86 15.02
N THR A 75 12.94 -9.79 15.68
CA THR A 75 13.15 -8.41 15.27
C THR A 75 14.46 -7.80 15.76
N THR A 76 15.31 -8.58 16.45
CA THR A 76 16.60 -8.11 16.99
C THR A 76 17.49 -7.51 15.89
N GLY A 77 17.86 -6.25 16.04
CA GLY A 77 18.70 -5.52 15.10
C GLY A 77 17.96 -5.01 13.85
N ILE A 78 16.65 -5.23 13.73
CA ILE A 78 15.83 -4.63 12.67
C ILE A 78 15.58 -3.15 13.00
N SER A 79 15.86 -2.29 12.04
CA SER A 79 15.70 -0.84 12.17
C SER A 79 14.37 -0.32 11.66
N CYS A 80 13.74 -1.03 10.74
CA CYS A 80 12.43 -0.68 10.18
C CYS A 80 11.83 -1.85 9.39
N ILE A 81 10.52 -1.97 9.41
CA ILE A 81 9.74 -2.88 8.59
C ILE A 81 8.93 -2.06 7.60
N PHE A 82 8.99 -2.41 6.32
CA PHE A 82 8.23 -1.78 5.25
C PHE A 82 7.24 -2.78 4.66
N VAL A 83 5.99 -2.35 4.49
CA VAL A 83 4.93 -3.17 3.91
C VAL A 83 4.32 -2.44 2.72
N ASP A 84 4.45 -3.01 1.52
CA ASP A 84 3.78 -2.49 0.31
C ASP A 84 2.42 -3.18 0.11
N GLU A 85 1.53 -2.53 -0.64
CA GLU A 85 0.17 -2.96 -0.95
C GLU A 85 -0.63 -3.35 0.33
N CYS A 86 -0.39 -2.61 1.43
CA CYS A 86 -0.94 -2.89 2.76
C CYS A 86 -2.47 -2.84 2.83
N GLN A 87 -3.17 -2.29 1.83
CA GLN A 87 -4.64 -2.30 1.76
C GLN A 87 -5.21 -3.72 1.69
N PHE A 88 -4.42 -4.70 1.25
CA PHE A 88 -4.86 -6.09 1.14
C PHE A 88 -4.65 -6.91 2.42
N LEU A 89 -4.04 -6.33 3.44
CA LEU A 89 -3.95 -6.95 4.77
C LEU A 89 -5.33 -7.06 5.40
N THR A 90 -5.48 -8.03 6.30
CA THR A 90 -6.63 -8.11 7.20
C THR A 90 -6.49 -7.13 8.36
N GLY A 91 -7.60 -6.81 9.03
CA GLY A 91 -7.57 -5.99 10.25
C GLY A 91 -6.72 -6.62 11.35
N GLU A 92 -6.75 -7.95 11.47
CA GLU A 92 -5.90 -8.70 12.43
C GLU A 92 -4.41 -8.56 12.10
N GLN A 93 -4.02 -8.65 10.83
CA GLN A 93 -2.63 -8.48 10.42
C GLN A 93 -2.12 -7.07 10.69
N VAL A 94 -2.96 -6.04 10.53
CA VAL A 94 -2.61 -4.67 10.91
C VAL A 94 -2.45 -4.54 12.43
N MET A 95 -3.31 -5.18 13.22
CA MET A 95 -3.16 -5.25 14.68
C MET A 95 -1.82 -5.90 15.05
N GLN A 96 -1.47 -7.02 14.45
CA GLN A 96 -0.20 -7.71 14.68
C GLN A 96 1.02 -6.83 14.33
N LEU A 97 0.93 -6.01 13.26
CA LEU A 97 1.97 -5.02 12.97
C LEU A 97 2.07 -3.92 14.05
N SER A 98 0.95 -3.50 14.62
CA SER A 98 0.96 -2.56 15.74
C SER A 98 1.58 -3.17 17.01
N ASP A 99 1.32 -4.45 17.28
CA ASP A 99 1.92 -5.17 18.40
C ASP A 99 3.46 -5.22 18.30
N ILE A 100 4.01 -5.39 17.10
CA ILE A 100 5.48 -5.34 16.88
C ILE A 100 6.02 -3.93 17.18
N VAL A 101 5.30 -2.89 16.75
CA VAL A 101 5.69 -1.50 17.06
C VAL A 101 5.74 -1.28 18.57
N ASP A 102 4.72 -1.74 19.29
CA ASP A 102 4.55 -1.49 20.71
C ASP A 102 5.48 -2.35 21.58
N ASN A 103 5.62 -3.64 21.25
CA ASN A 103 6.36 -4.60 22.06
C ASN A 103 7.85 -4.65 21.74
N ASP A 104 8.20 -4.56 20.45
CA ASP A 104 9.60 -4.70 19.98
C ASP A 104 10.26 -3.33 19.74
N ASN A 105 9.49 -2.25 19.79
CA ASN A 105 9.94 -0.89 19.50
C ASN A 105 10.61 -0.76 18.11
N VAL A 106 10.08 -1.48 17.10
CA VAL A 106 10.51 -1.43 15.71
C VAL A 106 9.48 -0.65 14.90
N PRO A 107 9.86 0.44 14.19
CA PRO A 107 8.92 1.19 13.37
C PRO A 107 8.45 0.37 12.17
N VAL A 108 7.15 0.46 11.88
CA VAL A 108 6.51 -0.17 10.72
C VAL A 108 5.94 0.93 9.82
N ILE A 109 6.26 0.87 8.53
CA ILE A 109 5.81 1.84 7.54
C ILE A 109 5.02 1.11 6.44
N CYS A 110 3.71 1.31 6.44
CA CYS A 110 2.78 0.69 5.52
C CYS A 110 2.47 1.63 4.34
N TYR A 111 2.57 1.12 3.13
CA TYR A 111 2.25 1.84 1.88
C TYR A 111 1.08 1.15 1.18
N GLY A 112 0.07 1.93 0.79
CA GLY A 112 -1.09 1.35 0.12
C GLY A 112 -2.11 2.35 -0.42
N LEU A 113 -3.17 1.81 -1.01
CA LEU A 113 -4.32 2.57 -1.47
C LEU A 113 -5.21 2.91 -0.26
N LYS A 114 -5.88 4.05 -0.31
CA LYS A 114 -6.90 4.39 0.66
C LYS A 114 -8.21 3.63 0.38
N THR A 115 -8.71 3.77 -0.85
CA THR A 115 -10.01 3.26 -1.27
C THR A 115 -9.89 2.47 -2.57
N ASP A 116 -10.82 1.58 -2.77
CA ASP A 116 -11.03 0.86 -4.02
C ASP A 116 -11.61 1.78 -5.13
N PHE A 117 -11.95 1.19 -6.26
CA PHE A 117 -12.54 1.90 -7.39
C PHE A 117 -14.01 2.33 -7.16
N LYS A 118 -14.69 1.82 -6.14
CA LYS A 118 -16.03 2.24 -5.72
C LYS A 118 -15.99 3.45 -4.78
N GLY A 119 -14.79 3.73 -4.21
CA GLY A 119 -14.56 4.75 -3.20
C GLY A 119 -14.74 4.26 -1.77
N GLU A 120 -14.79 2.94 -1.57
CA GLU A 120 -14.90 2.27 -0.27
C GLU A 120 -13.49 1.97 0.27
N LEU A 121 -13.31 2.03 1.59
CA LEU A 121 -12.05 1.66 2.23
C LEU A 121 -11.79 0.17 2.01
N PHE A 122 -10.53 -0.19 1.81
CA PHE A 122 -10.09 -1.56 1.93
C PHE A 122 -9.99 -1.95 3.42
N GLU A 123 -10.10 -3.24 3.73
CA GLU A 123 -10.01 -3.76 5.09
C GLU A 123 -8.72 -3.32 5.81
N GLY A 124 -7.56 -3.53 5.18
CA GLY A 124 -6.28 -3.11 5.75
C GLY A 124 -6.14 -1.59 5.86
N SER A 125 -6.74 -0.83 4.94
CA SER A 125 -6.72 0.63 4.99
C SER A 125 -7.59 1.18 6.11
N GLU A 126 -8.76 0.58 6.37
CA GLU A 126 -9.65 0.92 7.48
C GLU A 126 -8.92 0.70 8.81
N ALA A 127 -8.35 -0.50 9.02
CA ALA A 127 -7.59 -0.83 10.21
C ALA A 127 -6.36 0.09 10.41
N LEU A 128 -5.66 0.45 9.32
CA LEU A 128 -4.54 1.40 9.40
C LEU A 128 -5.01 2.82 9.77
N PHE A 129 -6.19 3.26 9.33
CA PHE A 129 -6.74 4.54 9.78
C PHE A 129 -7.15 4.54 11.26
N GLU A 130 -7.47 3.37 11.82
CA GLU A 130 -7.81 3.23 13.24
C GLU A 130 -6.56 3.16 14.14
N LEU A 131 -5.49 2.49 13.68
CA LEU A 131 -4.36 2.08 14.53
C LEU A 131 -3.07 2.87 14.28
N ALA A 132 -2.86 3.48 13.11
CA ALA A 132 -1.60 4.12 12.82
C ALA A 132 -1.40 5.42 13.60
N ASP A 133 -0.17 5.64 14.08
CA ASP A 133 0.23 6.86 14.79
C ASP A 133 0.43 8.07 13.87
N SER A 134 0.69 7.82 12.58
CA SER A 134 1.04 8.87 11.62
C SER A 134 0.53 8.58 10.23
N PHE A 135 -0.10 9.57 9.61
CA PHE A 135 -0.71 9.50 8.30
C PHE A 135 0.00 10.42 7.32
N ASN A 136 0.41 9.87 6.17
CA ASN A 136 1.10 10.61 5.13
C ASN A 136 0.45 10.37 3.77
N GLU A 137 -0.09 11.41 3.15
CA GLU A 137 -0.66 11.31 1.82
C GLU A 137 0.40 11.52 0.74
N ILE A 138 0.63 10.49 -0.10
CA ILE A 138 1.44 10.62 -1.31
C ILE A 138 0.52 11.11 -2.42
N LYS A 139 0.69 12.38 -2.77
CA LYS A 139 -0.19 13.07 -3.71
C LYS A 139 0.15 12.73 -5.15
N THR A 140 -0.88 12.65 -6.00
CA THR A 140 -0.76 12.63 -7.45
C THR A 140 -1.86 13.47 -8.09
N THR A 141 -1.72 13.79 -9.37
CA THR A 141 -2.66 14.63 -10.11
C THR A 141 -3.78 13.80 -10.75
N CYS A 142 -4.92 14.40 -10.93
CA CYS A 142 -6.05 13.82 -11.65
C CYS A 142 -5.71 13.65 -13.13
N SER A 143 -6.07 12.50 -13.73
CA SER A 143 -5.87 12.25 -15.14
C SER A 143 -6.61 13.21 -16.09
N MET A 144 -7.59 13.98 -15.56
CA MET A 144 -8.43 14.87 -16.34
C MET A 144 -8.22 16.37 -16.04
N CYS A 145 -7.44 16.72 -15.01
CA CYS A 145 -7.14 18.11 -14.66
C CYS A 145 -5.97 18.17 -13.65
N GLU A 146 -5.54 19.36 -13.31
CA GLU A 146 -4.41 19.61 -12.39
C GLU A 146 -4.75 19.44 -10.89
N SER A 147 -6.01 19.13 -10.55
CA SER A 147 -6.41 18.92 -9.17
C SER A 147 -5.83 17.62 -8.63
N LYS A 148 -5.64 17.57 -7.30
CA LYS A 148 -5.22 16.36 -6.60
C LYS A 148 -6.19 15.19 -6.88
N ALA A 149 -5.66 14.03 -7.23
CA ALA A 149 -6.41 12.80 -7.32
C ALA A 149 -6.64 12.20 -5.92
N THR A 150 -7.88 11.80 -5.66
CA THR A 150 -8.30 11.19 -4.39
C THR A 150 -9.12 9.92 -4.58
N MET A 151 -9.43 9.60 -5.82
CA MET A 151 -10.27 8.45 -6.24
C MET A 151 -9.52 7.64 -7.30
N ASN A 152 -9.88 6.38 -7.42
CA ASN A 152 -9.40 5.48 -8.45
C ASN A 152 -10.57 5.13 -9.37
N LEU A 153 -10.54 5.58 -10.61
CA LEU A 153 -11.52 5.20 -11.61
C LEU A 153 -11.08 3.91 -12.29
N ARG A 154 -11.92 2.91 -12.28
CA ARG A 154 -11.74 1.68 -13.05
C ARG A 154 -12.49 1.77 -14.36
N THR A 155 -11.87 1.35 -15.46
CA THR A 155 -12.51 1.24 -16.78
C THR A 155 -12.28 -0.15 -17.36
N ASN A 156 -13.26 -0.63 -18.11
CA ASN A 156 -13.14 -1.82 -18.94
C ASN A 156 -13.50 -1.43 -20.37
N ASN A 157 -12.58 -1.65 -21.33
CA ASN A 157 -12.72 -1.17 -22.69
C ASN A 157 -13.09 0.31 -22.78
N GLY A 158 -12.46 1.16 -21.97
CA GLY A 158 -12.67 2.60 -21.93
C GLY A 158 -13.99 3.04 -21.27
N LYS A 159 -14.81 2.11 -20.77
CA LYS A 159 -16.08 2.43 -20.09
C LYS A 159 -15.91 2.38 -18.58
N PRO A 160 -16.37 3.40 -17.84
CA PRO A 160 -16.33 3.41 -16.40
C PRO A 160 -17.09 2.24 -15.76
N VAL A 161 -16.47 1.59 -14.78
CA VAL A 161 -17.03 0.44 -14.05
C VAL A 161 -17.20 0.81 -12.58
N LYS A 162 -18.38 0.58 -12.03
CA LYS A 162 -18.72 0.87 -10.64
C LYS A 162 -19.08 -0.37 -9.82
N THR A 163 -19.18 -1.51 -10.48
CA THR A 163 -19.59 -2.80 -9.89
C THR A 163 -18.54 -3.87 -10.21
N GLY A 164 -18.59 -4.98 -9.47
CA GLY A 164 -17.68 -6.11 -9.66
C GLY A 164 -16.70 -6.30 -8.52
N ASN A 165 -15.81 -7.28 -8.69
CA ASN A 165 -14.81 -7.63 -7.68
C ASN A 165 -13.80 -6.49 -7.49
N VAL A 166 -13.37 -6.30 -6.26
CA VAL A 166 -12.39 -5.27 -5.87
C VAL A 166 -11.01 -5.60 -6.47
N ILE A 167 -10.66 -6.87 -6.48
CA ILE A 167 -9.47 -7.40 -7.11
C ILE A 167 -9.90 -8.08 -8.40
N GLN A 168 -9.38 -7.63 -9.53
CA GLN A 168 -9.66 -8.25 -10.82
C GLN A 168 -8.37 -8.34 -11.62
N ILE A 169 -8.06 -9.57 -12.03
CA ILE A 169 -7.02 -9.87 -13.01
C ILE A 169 -7.68 -9.75 -14.39
N GLY A 170 -7.16 -8.88 -15.28
CA GLY A 170 -7.70 -8.69 -16.61
C GLY A 170 -7.33 -7.33 -17.21
N ASP A 171 -7.96 -6.99 -18.34
CA ASP A 171 -7.68 -5.79 -19.15
C ASP A 171 -8.26 -4.48 -18.57
N ASP A 172 -8.58 -4.45 -17.28
CA ASP A 172 -9.12 -3.26 -16.64
C ASP A 172 -8.01 -2.23 -16.41
N GLU A 173 -8.30 -1.00 -16.79
CA GLU A 173 -7.41 0.14 -16.56
C GLU A 173 -7.88 0.96 -15.38
N TYR A 174 -6.93 1.52 -14.64
CA TYR A 174 -7.19 2.37 -13.48
C TYR A 174 -6.58 3.74 -13.66
N PHE A 175 -7.37 4.78 -13.39
CA PHE A 175 -6.97 6.17 -13.50
C PHE A 175 -7.11 6.91 -12.18
N PRO A 176 -6.07 7.62 -11.72
CA PRO A 176 -6.19 8.53 -10.57
C PRO A 176 -7.09 9.71 -10.95
N MET A 177 -8.13 9.95 -10.17
CA MET A 177 -9.13 10.98 -10.46
C MET A 177 -9.38 11.88 -9.25
N CYS A 178 -9.62 13.16 -9.49
CA CYS A 178 -10.24 13.99 -8.46
C CYS A 178 -11.72 13.60 -8.29
N ARG A 179 -12.28 13.83 -7.12
CA ARG A 179 -13.67 13.45 -6.81
C ARG A 179 -14.69 14.01 -7.81
N LYS A 180 -14.46 15.22 -8.33
CA LYS A 180 -15.34 15.83 -9.33
C LYS A 180 -15.38 15.02 -10.62
N HIS A 181 -14.22 14.69 -11.19
CA HIS A 181 -14.13 13.93 -12.43
C HIS A 181 -14.53 12.47 -12.26
N TYR A 182 -14.19 11.85 -11.12
CA TYR A 182 -14.68 10.52 -10.79
C TYR A 182 -16.21 10.45 -10.83
N LYS A 183 -16.92 11.39 -10.16
CA LYS A 183 -18.39 11.42 -10.19
C LYS A 183 -18.95 11.67 -11.60
N LYS A 184 -18.32 12.54 -12.39
CA LYS A 184 -18.75 12.83 -13.75
C LYS A 184 -18.59 11.65 -14.72
N SER A 185 -17.68 10.72 -14.44
CA SER A 185 -17.47 9.54 -15.30
C SER A 185 -18.65 8.59 -15.31
N PHE A 186 -19.60 8.73 -14.41
CA PHE A 186 -20.81 7.89 -14.30
C PHE A 186 -22.11 8.62 -14.67
N LEU A 187 -22.04 9.85 -15.17
CA LEU A 187 -23.17 10.63 -15.70
C LEU A 187 -23.28 10.46 -17.22
#